data_2ed595cf8607d28e59dd0935b0c5f98b
#
_entry.id   2ed595cf8607d28e59dd0935b0c5f98b
#
_cell.length_a   1.000
_cell.length_b   1.000
_cell.length_c   1.000
_cell.angle_alpha   90.00
_cell.angle_beta   90.00
_cell.angle_gamma   90.00
#
_symmetry.space_group_name_H-M   'P 1'
#
loop_
_entity.id
_entity.type
_entity.pdbx_description
1 polymer ?
#
loop_
_entity_poly.entity_id
_entity_poly.type
_entity_poly.pdbx_seq_one_letter_code
_entity_poly.pdbx_strand_id
1 'polypeptide(L)'
;MAILDKGHGLGIKVLFALVRTIRRRPVLDVVKLVTYRPDFYGALARDVTHEAMRGPSAWLVSDRELMAAFVARCNECDWCTRAHAAVAERAYQDAAKVSGVLMDLETAPIQEPLRATLRILRKLMREHTVNEDDMRAVLAAGVSCEQIKDALAVCFAFNLIARLANAFGFTLASPKAFEAGAKYLLTHGYR
;
A
#
# COMPACT_ATOMS: atom_id res chain seq x y z
N MET A 1 0.40 8.74 19.37
CA MET A 1 -0.10 7.40 19.60
C MET A 1 0.62 6.70 20.72
N ALA A 2 0.05 6.76 21.90
CA ALA A 2 0.71 6.29 23.12
C ALA A 2 1.09 4.78 23.10
N ILE A 3 0.29 3.93 22.43
CA ILE A 3 0.55 2.48 22.37
C ILE A 3 1.80 2.18 21.54
N LEU A 4 1.89 2.70 20.32
CA LEU A 4 3.03 2.45 19.43
C LEU A 4 4.33 3.11 19.91
N ASP A 5 4.25 4.15 20.75
CA ASP A 5 5.45 4.77 21.34
C ASP A 5 5.88 4.14 22.65
N LYS A 6 4.93 3.60 23.43
CA LYS A 6 5.18 3.08 24.77
C LYS A 6 5.17 1.55 24.88
N GLY A 7 4.47 0.85 23.99
CA GLY A 7 4.19 -0.58 24.08
C GLY A 7 5.35 -1.51 23.73
N HIS A 8 6.47 -1.00 23.19
CA HIS A 8 7.62 -1.82 22.83
C HIS A 8 8.50 -2.17 24.05
N GLY A 9 9.15 -3.34 23.98
CA GLY A 9 10.20 -3.71 24.93
C GLY A 9 11.43 -2.81 24.83
N LEU A 10 12.27 -2.84 25.88
CA LEU A 10 13.44 -1.96 26.02
C LEU A 10 14.38 -2.03 24.80
N GLY A 11 14.67 -3.22 24.28
CA GLY A 11 15.57 -3.40 23.13
C GLY A 11 15.10 -2.67 21.88
N ILE A 12 13.79 -2.75 21.55
CA ILE A 12 13.21 -2.04 20.40
C ILE A 12 13.23 -0.52 20.61
N LYS A 13 12.97 -0.06 21.85
CA LYS A 13 13.07 1.37 22.19
C LYS A 13 14.49 1.92 21.98
N VAL A 14 15.51 1.16 22.41
CA VAL A 14 16.92 1.51 22.20
C VAL A 14 17.24 1.54 20.70
N LEU A 15 16.79 0.52 19.93
CA LEU A 15 16.97 0.48 18.48
C LEU A 15 16.34 1.71 17.81
N PHE A 16 15.11 2.08 18.18
CA PHE A 16 14.44 3.25 17.61
C PHE A 16 15.16 4.56 17.99
N ALA A 17 15.68 4.67 19.21
CA ALA A 17 16.48 5.82 19.61
C ALA A 17 17.76 5.93 18.76
N LEU A 18 18.46 4.82 18.54
CA LEU A 18 19.66 4.75 17.71
C LEU A 18 19.36 5.12 16.26
N VAL A 19 18.31 4.52 15.66
CA VAL A 19 17.87 4.83 14.29
C VAL A 19 17.53 6.31 14.14
N ARG A 20 16.80 6.88 15.11
CA ARG A 20 16.45 8.31 15.11
C ARG A 20 17.68 9.21 15.18
N THR A 21 18.67 8.85 15.99
CA THR A 21 19.92 9.61 16.13
C THR A 21 20.76 9.55 14.85
N ILE A 22 20.96 8.34 14.29
CA ILE A 22 21.79 8.13 13.09
C ILE A 22 21.13 8.74 11.86
N ARG A 23 19.85 8.47 11.65
CA ARG A 23 19.12 8.92 10.45
C ARG A 23 18.56 10.34 10.58
N ARG A 24 18.61 10.93 11.78
CA ARG A 24 18.03 12.25 12.10
C ARG A 24 16.57 12.41 11.66
N ARG A 25 15.80 11.32 11.70
CA ARG A 25 14.39 11.26 11.28
C ARG A 25 13.61 10.38 12.25
N PRO A 26 12.31 10.67 12.46
CA PRO A 26 11.46 9.80 13.27
C PRO A 26 11.30 8.42 12.61
N VAL A 27 11.13 7.40 13.44
CA VAL A 27 10.73 6.07 12.97
C VAL A 27 9.28 6.15 12.50
N LEU A 28 9.01 5.65 11.30
CA LEU A 28 7.67 5.65 10.74
C LEU A 28 6.73 4.76 11.56
N ASP A 29 5.47 5.16 11.69
CA ASP A 29 4.49 4.43 12.51
C ASP A 29 4.22 3.01 12.01
N VAL A 30 4.32 2.77 10.69
CA VAL A 30 4.26 1.41 10.13
C VAL A 30 5.37 0.50 10.68
N VAL A 31 6.59 1.02 10.85
CA VAL A 31 7.70 0.26 11.43
C VAL A 31 7.43 -0.04 12.90
N LYS A 32 6.90 0.93 13.64
CA LYS A 32 6.47 0.74 15.03
C LYS A 32 5.36 -0.32 15.12
N LEU A 33 4.38 -0.30 14.21
CA LEU A 33 3.28 -1.28 14.20
C LEU A 33 3.80 -2.71 13.98
N VAL A 34 4.62 -2.94 12.93
CA VAL A 34 5.10 -4.28 12.60
C VAL A 34 6.09 -4.84 13.63
N THR A 35 6.71 -4.00 14.44
CA THR A 35 7.60 -4.41 15.53
C THR A 35 6.91 -4.50 16.88
N TYR A 36 5.66 -4.03 17.02
CA TYR A 36 4.92 -4.04 18.27
C TYR A 36 4.55 -5.45 18.75
N ARG A 37 4.04 -6.26 17.86
CA ARG A 37 3.69 -7.66 18.11
C ARG A 37 4.15 -8.52 16.92
N PRO A 38 5.46 -8.73 16.80
CA PRO A 38 6.03 -9.43 15.64
C PRO A 38 5.58 -10.89 15.54
N ASP A 39 5.28 -11.53 16.67
CA ASP A 39 4.74 -12.89 16.77
C ASP A 39 3.31 -13.01 16.27
N PHE A 40 2.52 -11.95 16.37
CA PHE A 40 1.10 -11.96 16.00
C PHE A 40 0.85 -11.34 14.61
N TYR A 41 1.47 -10.20 14.32
CA TYR A 41 1.16 -9.40 13.13
C TYR A 41 2.39 -9.18 12.22
N GLY A 42 3.53 -8.85 12.83
CA GLY A 42 4.65 -8.25 12.12
C GLY A 42 5.25 -9.12 11.01
N ALA A 43 5.63 -10.36 11.29
CA ALA A 43 6.25 -11.26 10.29
C ALA A 43 5.24 -11.64 9.20
N LEU A 44 4.07 -12.12 9.61
CA LEU A 44 3.01 -12.54 8.69
C LEU A 44 2.57 -11.39 7.77
N ALA A 45 2.33 -10.22 8.31
CA ALA A 45 1.93 -9.06 7.53
C ALA A 45 3.00 -8.64 6.51
N ARG A 46 4.28 -8.69 6.89
CA ARG A 46 5.39 -8.39 5.97
C ARG A 46 5.45 -9.40 4.83
N ASP A 47 5.34 -10.69 5.13
CA ASP A 47 5.45 -11.75 4.12
C ASP A 47 4.28 -11.71 3.15
N VAL A 48 3.04 -11.58 3.64
CA VAL A 48 1.83 -11.41 2.81
C VAL A 48 1.93 -10.15 1.95
N THR A 49 2.33 -9.03 2.54
CA THR A 49 2.49 -7.77 1.78
C THR A 49 3.62 -7.89 0.76
N HIS A 50 4.74 -8.51 1.13
CA HIS A 50 5.85 -8.69 0.19
C HIS A 50 5.43 -9.54 -1.00
N GLU A 51 4.74 -10.65 -0.78
CA GLU A 51 4.25 -11.53 -1.84
C GLU A 51 3.27 -10.80 -2.76
N ALA A 52 2.28 -10.12 -2.22
CA ALA A 52 1.33 -9.35 -3.00
C ALA A 52 2.00 -8.23 -3.83
N MET A 53 3.03 -7.59 -3.29
CA MET A 53 3.63 -6.41 -3.90
C MET A 53 4.88 -6.70 -4.75
N ARG A 54 5.58 -7.82 -4.50
CA ARG A 54 6.88 -8.16 -5.11
C ARG A 54 6.96 -9.61 -5.60
N GLY A 55 5.99 -10.47 -5.26
CA GLY A 55 5.89 -11.82 -5.81
C GLY A 55 5.74 -11.83 -7.34
N PRO A 56 5.86 -12.99 -7.99
CA PRO A 56 5.63 -13.10 -9.43
C PRO A 56 4.24 -12.59 -9.82
N SER A 57 4.16 -11.75 -10.85
CA SER A 57 2.90 -11.18 -11.34
C SER A 57 3.08 -10.61 -12.74
N ALA A 58 2.01 -10.63 -13.53
CA ALA A 58 1.94 -9.91 -14.80
C ALA A 58 1.71 -8.40 -14.62
N TRP A 59 1.30 -7.94 -13.42
CA TRP A 59 1.26 -6.52 -13.11
C TRP A 59 2.66 -5.98 -12.80
N LEU A 60 2.98 -4.83 -13.33
CA LEU A 60 4.20 -4.13 -12.97
C LEU A 60 4.20 -3.76 -11.49
N VAL A 61 5.38 -3.59 -10.91
CA VAL A 61 5.52 -3.08 -9.53
C VAL A 61 4.81 -1.75 -9.36
N SER A 62 4.92 -0.87 -10.36
CA SER A 62 4.24 0.43 -10.41
C SER A 62 2.70 0.30 -10.37
N ASP A 63 2.13 -0.69 -11.09
CA ASP A 63 0.69 -0.94 -11.09
C ASP A 63 0.22 -1.40 -9.72
N ARG A 64 0.94 -2.32 -9.10
CA ARG A 64 0.61 -2.83 -7.75
C ARG A 64 0.72 -1.74 -6.68
N GLU A 65 1.70 -0.86 -6.77
CA GLU A 65 1.82 0.29 -5.86
C GLU A 65 0.68 1.30 -6.07
N LEU A 66 0.25 1.50 -7.33
CA LEU A 66 -0.91 2.33 -7.63
C LEU A 66 -2.21 1.70 -7.10
N MET A 67 -2.40 0.37 -7.26
CA MET A 67 -3.52 -0.36 -6.66
C MET A 67 -3.52 -0.21 -5.14
N ALA A 68 -2.36 -0.31 -4.50
CA ALA A 68 -2.20 -0.13 -3.06
C ALA A 68 -2.60 1.29 -2.60
N ALA A 69 -2.14 2.33 -3.30
CA ALA A 69 -2.53 3.71 -3.03
C ALA A 69 -4.04 3.92 -3.23
N PHE A 70 -4.60 3.33 -4.29
CA PHE A 70 -6.02 3.44 -4.60
C PHE A 70 -6.91 2.76 -3.56
N VAL A 71 -6.56 1.53 -3.13
CA VAL A 71 -7.26 0.82 -2.05
C VAL A 71 -7.15 1.58 -0.73
N ALA A 72 -5.96 2.12 -0.42
CA ALA A 72 -5.77 2.94 0.78
C ALA A 72 -6.65 4.21 0.76
N ARG A 73 -6.80 4.86 -0.41
CA ARG A 73 -7.71 5.99 -0.58
C ARG A 73 -9.17 5.59 -0.38
N CYS A 74 -9.59 4.44 -0.90
CA CYS A 74 -10.94 3.91 -0.65
C CYS A 74 -11.21 3.63 0.84
N ASN A 75 -10.17 3.32 1.62
CA ASN A 75 -10.22 3.17 3.08
C ASN A 75 -10.01 4.49 3.85
N GLU A 76 -9.98 5.64 3.16
CA GLU A 76 -9.74 6.95 3.77
C GLU A 76 -8.46 7.00 4.63
N CYS A 77 -7.42 6.29 4.19
CA CYS A 77 -6.13 6.24 4.88
C CYS A 77 -5.12 7.17 4.19
N ASP A 78 -5.04 8.42 4.60
CA ASP A 78 -4.13 9.40 4.02
C ASP A 78 -2.67 8.99 4.08
N TRP A 79 -2.25 8.37 5.17
CA TRP A 79 -0.87 7.94 5.34
C TRP A 79 -0.49 6.88 4.30
N CYS A 80 -1.29 5.81 4.18
CA CYS A 80 -1.04 4.74 3.22
C CYS A 80 -1.18 5.24 1.78
N THR A 81 -2.18 6.08 1.50
CA THR A 81 -2.37 6.68 0.17
C THR A 81 -1.12 7.43 -0.27
N ARG A 82 -0.60 8.34 0.57
CA ARG A 82 0.60 9.12 0.23
C ARG A 82 1.86 8.28 0.15
N ALA A 83 2.01 7.29 1.04
CA ALA A 83 3.16 6.40 1.03
C ALA A 83 3.26 5.64 -0.29
N HIS A 84 2.17 5.00 -0.73
CA HIS A 84 2.15 4.17 -1.93
C HIS A 84 2.03 4.99 -3.23
N ALA A 85 1.39 6.16 -3.19
CA ALA A 85 1.46 7.12 -4.30
C ALA A 85 2.91 7.52 -4.57
N ALA A 86 3.70 7.86 -3.56
CA ALA A 86 5.11 8.21 -3.75
C ALA A 86 5.95 7.05 -4.32
N VAL A 87 5.62 5.79 -3.96
CA VAL A 87 6.29 4.61 -4.57
C VAL A 87 5.88 4.44 -6.03
N ALA A 88 4.58 4.55 -6.33
CA ALA A 88 4.04 4.44 -7.69
C ALA A 88 4.59 5.55 -8.61
N GLU A 89 4.58 6.80 -8.16
CA GLU A 89 5.14 7.96 -8.88
C GLU A 89 6.60 7.73 -9.27
N ARG A 90 7.39 7.25 -8.31
CA ARG A 90 8.80 6.96 -8.54
C ARG A 90 8.99 5.77 -9.50
N ALA A 91 8.17 4.73 -9.39
CA ALA A 91 8.24 3.54 -10.23
C ALA A 91 7.78 3.81 -11.67
N TYR A 92 6.73 4.59 -11.88
CA TYR A 92 6.27 5.04 -13.19
C TYR A 92 7.13 6.16 -13.79
N GLN A 93 7.84 6.92 -12.96
CA GLN A 93 8.44 8.21 -13.34
C GLN A 93 7.39 9.21 -13.87
N ASP A 94 6.15 9.12 -13.38
CA ASP A 94 4.99 9.87 -13.84
C ASP A 94 4.04 10.16 -12.66
N ALA A 95 4.23 11.29 -12.02
CA ALA A 95 3.38 11.74 -10.92
C ALA A 95 1.96 12.14 -11.40
N ALA A 96 1.85 12.65 -12.63
CA ALA A 96 0.56 13.06 -13.18
C ALA A 96 -0.38 11.86 -13.39
N LYS A 97 0.17 10.72 -13.83
CA LYS A 97 -0.59 9.47 -13.94
C LYS A 97 -1.16 9.04 -12.59
N VAL A 98 -0.33 9.01 -11.55
CA VAL A 98 -0.75 8.57 -10.21
C VAL A 98 -1.78 9.52 -9.62
N SER A 99 -1.52 10.83 -9.66
CA SER A 99 -2.48 11.83 -9.17
C SER A 99 -3.79 11.79 -9.96
N GLY A 100 -3.73 11.61 -11.28
CA GLY A 100 -4.93 11.46 -12.13
C GLY A 100 -5.82 10.32 -11.66
N VAL A 101 -5.25 9.12 -11.42
CA VAL A 101 -6.02 7.96 -10.92
C VAL A 101 -6.64 8.22 -9.55
N LEU A 102 -5.91 8.88 -8.66
CA LEU A 102 -6.40 9.18 -7.31
C LEU A 102 -7.44 10.30 -7.30
N MET A 103 -7.45 11.17 -8.29
CA MET A 103 -8.47 12.22 -8.45
C MET A 103 -9.72 11.70 -9.16
N ASP A 104 -9.55 11.15 -10.35
CA ASP A 104 -10.65 10.62 -11.16
C ASP A 104 -10.16 9.42 -12.00
N LEU A 105 -10.56 8.23 -11.57
CA LEU A 105 -10.21 6.98 -12.23
C LEU A 105 -10.63 6.94 -13.71
N GLU A 106 -11.79 7.54 -14.02
CA GLU A 106 -12.39 7.37 -15.35
C GLU A 106 -11.66 8.17 -16.45
N THR A 107 -11.12 9.31 -16.08
CA THR A 107 -10.37 10.20 -17.00
C THR A 107 -8.85 10.05 -16.90
N ALA A 108 -8.35 9.25 -15.95
CA ALA A 108 -6.92 9.09 -15.71
C ALA A 108 -6.19 8.49 -16.94
N PRO A 109 -4.93 8.87 -17.24
CA PRO A 109 -4.18 8.41 -18.40
C PRO A 109 -3.56 7.02 -18.17
N ILE A 110 -4.40 6.00 -17.94
CA ILE A 110 -4.01 4.60 -17.73
C ILE A 110 -4.67 3.68 -18.76
N GLN A 111 -4.06 2.51 -18.97
CA GLN A 111 -4.59 1.49 -19.87
C GLN A 111 -5.88 0.86 -19.30
N GLU A 112 -6.79 0.44 -20.20
CA GLU A 112 -8.10 -0.10 -19.79
C GLU A 112 -8.02 -1.35 -18.89
N PRO A 113 -7.09 -2.31 -19.07
CA PRO A 113 -6.96 -3.43 -18.14
C PRO A 113 -6.75 -2.97 -16.68
N LEU A 114 -5.88 -1.98 -16.45
CA LEU A 114 -5.65 -1.44 -15.11
C LEU A 114 -6.87 -0.67 -14.61
N ARG A 115 -7.51 0.13 -15.46
CA ARG A 115 -8.74 0.87 -15.12
C ARG A 115 -9.87 -0.07 -14.72
N ALA A 116 -10.13 -1.12 -15.51
CA ALA A 116 -11.16 -2.11 -15.21
C ALA A 116 -10.88 -2.82 -13.88
N THR A 117 -9.62 -3.16 -13.61
CA THR A 117 -9.20 -3.74 -12.34
C THR A 117 -9.46 -2.77 -11.17
N LEU A 118 -9.10 -1.51 -11.30
CA LEU A 118 -9.35 -0.51 -10.25
C LEU A 118 -10.86 -0.26 -10.04
N ARG A 119 -11.69 -0.40 -11.07
CA ARG A 119 -13.15 -0.32 -10.93
C ARG A 119 -13.71 -1.45 -10.07
N ILE A 120 -13.29 -2.71 -10.27
CA ILE A 120 -13.74 -3.81 -9.42
C ILE A 120 -13.19 -3.69 -8.00
N LEU A 121 -11.96 -3.25 -7.80
CA LEU A 121 -11.43 -2.99 -6.47
C LEU A 121 -12.23 -1.89 -5.77
N ARG A 122 -12.57 -0.79 -6.46
CA ARG A 122 -13.42 0.29 -5.92
C ARG A 122 -14.80 -0.23 -5.52
N LYS A 123 -15.42 -1.05 -6.37
CA LYS A 123 -16.73 -1.65 -6.08
C LYS A 123 -16.65 -2.56 -4.87
N LEU A 124 -15.67 -3.47 -4.84
CA LEU A 124 -15.43 -4.35 -3.70
C LEU A 124 -15.24 -3.59 -2.39
N MET A 125 -14.52 -2.45 -2.43
CA MET A 125 -14.29 -1.63 -1.25
C MET A 125 -15.53 -0.88 -0.76
N ARG A 126 -16.41 -0.48 -1.67
CA ARG A 126 -17.62 0.34 -1.35
C ARG A 126 -18.84 -0.51 -1.08
N GLU A 127 -19.04 -1.57 -1.87
CA GLU A 127 -20.25 -2.38 -1.86
C GLU A 127 -20.04 -3.75 -1.19
N HIS A 128 -18.76 -4.09 -0.87
CA HIS A 128 -18.35 -5.36 -0.27
C HIS A 128 -18.68 -6.59 -1.12
N THR A 129 -18.97 -6.40 -2.39
CA THR A 129 -19.31 -7.46 -3.34
C THR A 129 -18.87 -7.11 -4.75
N VAL A 130 -18.64 -8.14 -5.55
CA VAL A 130 -18.53 -8.09 -7.02
C VAL A 130 -19.41 -9.19 -7.58
N ASN A 131 -20.01 -8.95 -8.74
CA ASN A 131 -20.90 -9.90 -9.38
C ASN A 131 -20.30 -10.44 -10.69
N GLU A 132 -21.04 -11.30 -11.40
CA GLU A 132 -20.60 -11.94 -12.61
C GLU A 132 -20.37 -10.95 -13.75
N ASP A 133 -21.18 -9.89 -13.85
CA ASP A 133 -21.02 -8.86 -14.89
C ASP A 133 -19.75 -8.03 -14.67
N ASP A 134 -19.41 -7.74 -13.41
CA ASP A 134 -18.14 -7.08 -13.07
C ASP A 134 -16.94 -7.94 -13.50
N MET A 135 -17.03 -9.26 -13.27
CA MET A 135 -15.97 -10.19 -13.67
C MET A 135 -15.87 -10.33 -15.19
N ARG A 136 -17.00 -10.38 -15.89
CA ARG A 136 -17.01 -10.37 -17.37
C ARG A 136 -16.38 -9.09 -17.91
N ALA A 137 -16.70 -7.95 -17.34
CA ALA A 137 -16.15 -6.66 -17.80
C ALA A 137 -14.63 -6.59 -17.64
N VAL A 138 -14.07 -7.05 -16.52
CA VAL A 138 -12.61 -7.03 -16.32
C VAL A 138 -11.89 -8.02 -17.21
N LEU A 139 -12.47 -9.22 -17.44
CA LEU A 139 -11.93 -10.20 -18.38
C LEU A 139 -11.99 -9.69 -19.82
N ALA A 140 -13.09 -9.04 -20.22
CA ALA A 140 -13.25 -8.42 -21.53
C ALA A 140 -12.25 -7.28 -21.78
N ALA A 141 -11.79 -6.61 -20.71
CA ALA A 141 -10.72 -5.62 -20.77
C ALA A 141 -9.32 -6.24 -20.95
N GLY A 142 -9.21 -7.56 -21.05
CA GLY A 142 -7.95 -8.27 -21.29
C GLY A 142 -7.18 -8.63 -20.02
N VAL A 143 -7.78 -8.53 -18.84
CA VAL A 143 -7.17 -8.93 -17.58
C VAL A 143 -7.33 -10.44 -17.38
N SER A 144 -6.23 -11.14 -17.09
CA SER A 144 -6.28 -12.59 -16.83
C SER A 144 -6.79 -12.90 -15.41
N CYS A 145 -7.25 -14.15 -15.20
CA CYS A 145 -7.64 -14.61 -13.86
C CYS A 145 -6.50 -14.47 -12.83
N GLU A 146 -5.26 -14.75 -13.25
CA GLU A 146 -4.10 -14.59 -12.36
C GLU A 146 -3.87 -13.11 -12.00
N GLN A 147 -4.01 -12.19 -12.95
CA GLN A 147 -3.93 -10.76 -12.68
C GLN A 147 -5.03 -10.28 -11.72
N ILE A 148 -6.24 -10.85 -11.83
CA ILE A 148 -7.33 -10.55 -10.87
C ILE A 148 -6.96 -11.04 -9.48
N LYS A 149 -6.43 -12.27 -9.35
CA LYS A 149 -5.97 -12.82 -8.06
C LYS A 149 -4.88 -11.95 -7.43
N ASP A 150 -3.90 -11.52 -8.23
CA ASP A 150 -2.83 -10.65 -7.77
C ASP A 150 -3.36 -9.29 -7.28
N ALA A 151 -4.29 -8.68 -8.03
CA ALA A 151 -4.94 -7.44 -7.63
C ALA A 151 -5.76 -7.59 -6.33
N LEU A 152 -6.45 -8.73 -6.14
CA LEU A 152 -7.15 -9.05 -4.91
C LEU A 152 -6.19 -9.27 -3.73
N ALA A 153 -5.00 -9.85 -3.97
CA ALA A 153 -3.97 -10.00 -2.94
C ALA A 153 -3.45 -8.62 -2.47
N VAL A 154 -3.23 -7.68 -3.40
CA VAL A 154 -2.91 -6.28 -3.06
C VAL A 154 -4.06 -5.65 -2.26
N CYS A 155 -5.30 -5.82 -2.72
CA CYS A 155 -6.48 -5.30 -2.02
C CYS A 155 -6.58 -5.84 -0.59
N PHE A 156 -6.39 -7.14 -0.38
CA PHE A 156 -6.38 -7.77 0.93
C PHE A 156 -5.33 -7.14 1.87
N ALA A 157 -4.08 -7.08 1.41
CA ALA A 157 -2.98 -6.53 2.20
C ALA A 157 -3.24 -5.07 2.62
N PHE A 158 -3.73 -4.24 1.69
CA PHE A 158 -3.95 -2.82 1.96
C PHE A 158 -5.29 -2.51 2.62
N ASN A 159 -6.26 -3.40 2.53
CA ASN A 159 -7.47 -3.31 3.33
C ASN A 159 -7.17 -3.56 4.82
N LEU A 160 -6.25 -4.47 5.11
CA LEU A 160 -5.81 -4.74 6.49
C LEU A 160 -4.97 -3.59 7.05
N ILE A 161 -3.86 -3.24 6.34
CA ILE A 161 -2.90 -2.26 6.88
C ILE A 161 -3.48 -0.84 6.96
N ALA A 162 -4.31 -0.42 5.99
CA ALA A 162 -4.94 0.89 6.02
C ALA A 162 -5.89 1.04 7.22
N ARG A 163 -6.66 0.02 7.55
CA ARG A 163 -7.54 0.02 8.73
C ARG A 163 -6.75 0.09 10.03
N LEU A 164 -5.64 -0.63 10.11
CA LEU A 164 -4.75 -0.55 11.28
C LEU A 164 -4.10 0.83 11.38
N ALA A 165 -3.63 1.39 10.25
CA ALA A 165 -3.06 2.72 10.22
C ALA A 165 -4.06 3.79 10.71
N ASN A 166 -5.33 3.70 10.28
CA ASN A 166 -6.40 4.57 10.76
C ASN A 166 -6.71 4.34 12.24
N ALA A 167 -6.88 3.09 12.67
CA ALA A 167 -7.16 2.74 14.06
C ALA A 167 -6.05 3.18 15.02
N PHE A 168 -4.79 3.07 14.60
CA PHE A 168 -3.64 3.58 15.34
C PHE A 168 -3.33 5.05 15.04
N GLY A 169 -4.10 5.76 14.13
CA GLY A 169 -3.99 7.16 13.74
C GLY A 169 -2.53 7.52 13.35
N PHE A 170 -1.99 6.89 12.32
CA PHE A 170 -0.62 7.15 11.86
C PHE A 170 -0.41 8.64 11.57
N THR A 171 0.67 9.17 12.09
CA THR A 171 1.06 10.55 11.84
C THR A 171 1.64 10.69 10.43
N LEU A 172 1.11 11.64 9.65
CA LEU A 172 1.62 11.91 8.32
C LEU A 172 3.12 12.23 8.37
N ALA A 173 3.87 11.50 7.57
CA ALA A 173 5.30 11.76 7.39
C ALA A 173 5.53 12.98 6.49
N SER A 174 6.72 13.56 6.55
CA SER A 174 7.09 14.62 5.62
C SER A 174 7.23 14.08 4.18
N PRO A 175 7.07 14.91 3.14
CA PRO A 175 7.29 14.50 1.75
C PRO A 175 8.66 13.83 1.53
N LYS A 176 9.73 14.37 2.13
CA LYS A 176 11.07 13.76 2.08
C LYS A 176 11.14 12.37 2.74
N ALA A 177 10.33 12.11 3.77
CA ALA A 177 10.28 10.81 4.42
C ALA A 177 9.53 9.79 3.56
N PHE A 178 8.44 10.18 2.90
CA PHE A 178 7.75 9.33 1.93
C PHE A 178 8.65 9.01 0.72
N GLU A 179 9.36 10.00 0.18
CA GLU A 179 10.32 9.79 -0.92
C GLU A 179 11.44 8.80 -0.53
N ALA A 180 12.00 8.95 0.66
CA ALA A 180 13.02 8.02 1.16
C ALA A 180 12.45 6.60 1.38
N GLY A 181 11.21 6.50 1.86
CA GLY A 181 10.46 5.25 1.97
C GLY A 181 10.22 4.61 0.62
N ALA A 182 9.81 5.38 -0.38
CA ALA A 182 9.61 4.93 -1.75
C ALA A 182 10.90 4.34 -2.35
N LYS A 183 12.02 5.03 -2.22
CA LYS A 183 13.32 4.50 -2.63
C LYS A 183 13.65 3.18 -1.95
N TYR A 184 13.45 3.10 -0.64
CA TYR A 184 13.71 1.89 0.14
C TYR A 184 12.84 0.72 -0.34
N LEU A 185 11.52 0.91 -0.46
CA LEU A 185 10.58 -0.13 -0.87
C LEU A 185 10.81 -0.64 -2.29
N LEU A 186 11.25 0.21 -3.22
CA LEU A 186 11.60 -0.21 -4.57
C LEU A 186 12.89 -1.03 -4.62
N THR A 187 13.82 -0.81 -3.68
CA THR A 187 15.10 -1.51 -3.62
C THR A 187 15.03 -2.80 -2.81
N HIS A 188 14.32 -2.81 -1.68
CA HIS A 188 14.33 -3.90 -0.69
C HIS A 188 12.99 -4.64 -0.57
N GLY A 189 11.90 -4.08 -1.12
CA GLY A 189 10.55 -4.62 -0.91
C GLY A 189 10.06 -4.42 0.52
N TYR A 190 9.21 -5.35 0.99
CA TYR A 190 8.49 -5.26 2.26
C TYR A 190 9.05 -6.17 3.37
N ARG A 191 10.17 -6.83 3.13
CA ARG A 191 10.87 -7.70 4.10
C ARG A 191 11.97 -6.99 4.87
#